data_033d1a1ce05ed27e138322493dd3d5c7
#
_entry.id   033d1a1ce05ed27e138322493dd3d5c7
#
_cell.length_a   1.000
_cell.length_b   1.000
_cell.length_c   1.000
_cell.angle_alpha   90.00
_cell.angle_beta   90.00
_cell.angle_gamma   90.00
#
_symmetry.space_group_name_H-M   'P 1'
#
loop_
_entity.id
_entity.type
_entity.pdbx_description
1 polymer ?
#
loop_
_entity_poly.entity_id
_entity_poly.type
_entity_poly.pdbx_seq_one_letter_code
_entity_poly.pdbx_strand_id
1 'polypeptide(L)'
;RAGIQLRELLGDEVAGVRTCSMERRPDPVYDFNEPLLETLLPDPNGLPVGSVVVCQFFLSPGRHAGPNGDVASICRKAEEARPGLRTFITKPLGDHPLILDLLAERLQECLDAD
;
A
#
# COMPACT_ATOMS: atom_id res chain seq x y z
N ARG A 1 1.63 -0.02 11.70
CA ARG A 1 1.24 -1.29 12.36
C ARG A 1 0.97 -2.40 11.35
N ALA A 2 0.12 -2.16 10.34
CA ALA A 2 -0.16 -3.15 9.30
C ALA A 2 1.10 -3.58 8.56
N GLY A 3 2.03 -2.66 8.31
CA GLY A 3 3.28 -2.98 7.64
C GLY A 3 4.16 -3.94 8.44
N ILE A 4 4.20 -3.79 9.76
CA ILE A 4 4.94 -4.69 10.65
C ILE A 4 4.32 -6.10 10.60
N GLN A 5 3.01 -6.17 10.67
CA GLN A 5 2.29 -7.45 10.60
C GLN A 5 2.49 -8.14 9.25
N LEU A 6 2.44 -7.38 8.16
CA LEU A 6 2.68 -7.92 6.82
C LEU A 6 4.11 -8.44 6.68
N ARG A 7 5.09 -7.71 7.20
CA ARG A 7 6.48 -8.15 7.18
C ARG A 7 6.67 -9.47 7.93
N GLU A 8 6.03 -9.60 9.08
CA GLU A 8 6.09 -10.84 9.87
C GLU A 8 5.47 -12.01 9.11
N LEU A 9 4.34 -11.78 8.44
CA LEU A 9 3.67 -12.82 7.66
C LEU A 9 4.50 -13.27 6.45
N LEU A 10 5.15 -12.34 5.76
CA LEU A 10 5.91 -12.63 4.55
C LEU A 10 7.30 -13.19 4.87
N GLY A 11 7.88 -12.83 6.01
CA GLY A 11 9.17 -13.36 6.43
C GLY A 11 10.26 -13.14 5.39
N ASP A 12 10.93 -14.23 5.01
CA ASP A 12 12.05 -14.20 4.08
C ASP A 12 11.65 -14.13 2.61
N GLU A 13 10.36 -14.14 2.31
CA GLU A 13 9.87 -14.02 0.92
C GLU A 13 10.13 -12.64 0.33
N VAL A 14 10.34 -11.64 1.18
CA VAL A 14 10.63 -10.27 0.77
C VAL A 14 11.85 -9.73 1.50
N ALA A 15 12.60 -8.85 0.84
CA ALA A 15 13.76 -8.20 1.44
C ALA A 15 13.37 -7.19 2.53
N GLY A 16 12.20 -6.60 2.43
CA GLY A 16 11.70 -5.67 3.42
C GLY A 16 10.33 -5.15 3.07
N VAL A 17 9.72 -4.44 4.02
CA VAL A 17 8.42 -3.80 3.86
C VAL A 17 8.53 -2.36 4.34
N ARG A 18 8.07 -1.43 3.52
CA ARG A 18 7.96 -0.02 3.88
C ARG A 18 6.50 0.40 3.75
N THR A 19 6.06 1.22 4.67
CA THR A 19 4.72 1.80 4.61
C THR A 19 4.79 3.23 4.13
N CYS A 20 3.77 3.64 3.39
CA CYS A 20 3.68 5.00 2.87
C CYS A 20 2.22 5.39 2.72
N SER A 21 1.99 6.66 2.48
CA SER A 21 0.66 7.22 2.26
C SER A 21 0.59 7.87 0.88
N MET A 22 -0.63 8.15 0.42
CA MET A 22 -0.83 8.82 -0.86
C MET A 22 -0.81 10.34 -0.72
N GLU A 23 -1.31 10.84 0.39
CA GLU A 23 -1.49 12.28 0.60
C GLU A 23 -1.25 12.63 2.06
N ARG A 24 -0.90 13.89 2.28
CA ARG A 24 -0.89 14.47 3.63
C ARG A 24 -1.28 15.94 3.55
N ARG A 25 -1.80 16.47 4.65
CA ARG A 25 -2.02 17.90 4.83
C ARG A 25 -0.69 18.57 5.21
N PRO A 26 -0.52 19.88 4.91
CA PRO A 26 0.77 20.55 5.11
C PRO A 26 1.18 20.79 6.57
N ASP A 27 0.29 20.66 7.52
CA ASP A 27 0.59 20.90 8.94
C ASP A 27 1.50 19.79 9.50
N PRO A 28 2.53 20.10 10.32
CA PRO A 28 3.39 19.08 10.94
C PRO A 28 2.67 18.00 11.73
N VAL A 29 1.47 18.28 12.23
CA VAL A 29 0.67 17.25 12.93
C VAL A 29 0.36 16.05 12.03
N TYR A 30 0.47 16.22 10.71
CA TYR A 30 0.25 15.15 9.72
C TYR A 30 1.53 14.44 9.27
N ASP A 31 2.67 14.69 9.94
CA ASP A 31 3.93 14.04 9.58
C ASP A 31 3.87 12.51 9.71
N PHE A 32 2.92 11.97 10.47
CA PHE A 32 2.72 10.53 10.59
C PHE A 32 2.33 9.88 9.26
N ASN A 33 1.89 10.65 8.27
CA ASN A 33 1.58 10.15 6.93
C ASN A 33 2.81 10.05 6.02
N GLU A 34 3.97 10.53 6.47
CA GLU A 34 5.21 10.37 5.71
C GLU A 34 5.80 8.96 5.88
N PRO A 35 6.53 8.42 4.89
CA PRO A 35 6.74 9.03 3.57
C PRO A 35 5.53 8.86 2.65
N LEU A 36 5.41 9.76 1.67
CA LEU A 36 4.44 9.59 0.59
C LEU A 36 5.00 8.64 -0.47
N LEU A 37 4.12 7.90 -1.14
CA LEU A 37 4.53 6.98 -2.20
C LEU A 37 5.31 7.71 -3.30
N GLU A 38 4.85 8.89 -3.70
CA GLU A 38 5.47 9.68 -4.76
C GLU A 38 6.88 10.16 -4.42
N THR A 39 7.25 10.23 -3.13
CA THR A 39 8.59 10.56 -2.67
C THR A 39 9.42 9.31 -2.41
N LEU A 40 8.83 8.27 -1.90
CA LEU A 40 9.53 7.04 -1.51
C LEU A 40 10.06 6.25 -2.71
N LEU A 41 9.22 6.06 -3.74
CA LEU A 41 9.60 5.23 -4.89
C LEU A 41 10.78 5.79 -5.68
N PRO A 42 10.83 7.10 -6.02
CA PRO A 42 11.96 7.63 -6.78
C PRO A 42 13.21 7.90 -5.94
N ASP A 43 13.11 7.81 -4.61
CA ASP A 43 14.25 8.13 -3.73
C ASP A 43 15.31 7.03 -3.79
N PRO A 44 16.56 7.35 -4.25
CA PRO A 44 17.65 6.36 -4.28
C PRO A 44 17.97 5.77 -2.91
N ASN A 45 17.67 6.49 -1.84
CA ASN A 45 17.92 6.05 -0.46
C ASN A 45 16.70 5.41 0.18
N GLY A 46 15.57 5.36 -0.53
CA GLY A 46 14.33 4.78 -0.02
C GLY A 46 14.32 3.27 -0.14
N LEU A 47 14.05 2.79 -1.35
CA LEU A 47 14.02 1.36 -1.64
C LEU A 47 15.16 1.01 -2.60
N PRO A 48 15.73 -0.20 -2.46
CA PRO A 48 16.75 -0.65 -3.41
C PRO A 48 16.15 -0.82 -4.80
N VAL A 49 17.00 -0.73 -5.82
CA VAL A 49 16.62 -1.00 -7.21
C VAL A 49 16.27 -2.47 -7.35
N GLY A 50 15.25 -2.77 -8.13
CA GLY A 50 14.77 -4.13 -8.35
C GLY A 50 13.26 -4.17 -8.41
N SER A 51 12.71 -5.32 -8.07
CA SER A 51 11.26 -5.53 -8.09
C SER A 51 10.63 -5.05 -6.80
N VAL A 52 9.65 -4.16 -6.92
CA VAL A 52 8.89 -3.60 -5.80
C VAL A 52 7.41 -3.88 -6.03
N VAL A 53 6.76 -4.47 -5.04
CA VAL A 53 5.31 -4.67 -5.08
C VAL A 53 4.66 -3.58 -4.24
N VAL A 54 3.76 -2.85 -4.86
CA VAL A 54 2.95 -1.83 -4.18
C VAL A 54 1.63 -2.47 -3.78
N CYS A 55 1.49 -2.75 -2.50
CA CYS A 55 0.29 -3.36 -1.93
C CYS A 55 -0.71 -2.26 -1.59
N GLN A 56 -1.83 -2.24 -2.29
CA GLN A 56 -2.87 -1.23 -2.11
C GLN A 56 -3.79 -1.59 -0.95
N PHE A 57 -3.63 -0.88 0.15
CA PHE A 57 -4.46 -1.04 1.34
C PHE A 57 -5.71 -0.16 1.24
N PHE A 58 -6.47 -0.39 0.16
CA PHE A 58 -7.71 0.31 -0.16
C PHE A 58 -8.86 -0.68 -0.31
N LEU A 59 -10.04 -0.29 0.12
CA LEU A 59 -11.23 -1.13 -0.09
C LEU A 59 -11.72 -1.06 -1.53
N SER A 60 -11.71 0.13 -2.13
CA SER A 60 -12.15 0.31 -3.51
C SER A 60 -11.14 1.12 -4.30
N PRO A 61 -11.17 1.04 -5.64
CA PRO A 61 -10.19 1.73 -6.47
C PRO A 61 -10.15 3.25 -6.26
N GLY A 62 -11.30 3.91 -6.25
CA GLY A 62 -11.36 5.35 -6.20
C GLY A 62 -10.48 5.98 -7.29
N ARG A 63 -9.93 7.16 -7.01
CA ARG A 63 -9.03 7.85 -7.94
C ARG A 63 -7.57 7.37 -7.83
N HIS A 64 -7.20 6.67 -6.77
CA HIS A 64 -5.81 6.26 -6.52
C HIS A 64 -5.45 4.96 -7.23
N ALA A 65 -6.37 4.02 -7.28
CA ALA A 65 -6.11 2.69 -7.83
C ALA A 65 -6.64 2.56 -9.27
N GLY A 66 -6.21 1.50 -9.95
CA GLY A 66 -6.61 1.22 -11.32
C GLY A 66 -5.59 1.67 -12.35
N PRO A 67 -5.79 1.30 -13.64
CA PRO A 67 -4.80 1.54 -14.69
C PRO A 67 -4.46 3.01 -14.94
N ASN A 68 -5.41 3.90 -14.72
CA ASN A 68 -5.25 5.34 -14.91
C ASN A 68 -5.25 6.11 -13.57
N GLY A 69 -5.09 5.39 -12.45
CA GLY A 69 -5.08 6.00 -11.13
C GLY A 69 -3.73 6.60 -10.74
N ASP A 70 -3.72 7.26 -9.60
CA ASP A 70 -2.54 7.94 -9.09
C ASP A 70 -1.37 6.98 -8.80
N VAL A 71 -1.65 5.80 -8.25
CA VAL A 71 -0.62 4.81 -7.94
C VAL A 71 0.09 4.37 -9.21
N ALA A 72 -0.65 4.06 -10.27
CA ALA A 72 -0.06 3.65 -11.54
C ALA A 72 0.79 4.76 -12.14
N SER A 73 0.32 6.01 -12.08
CA SER A 73 1.08 7.17 -12.57
C SER A 73 2.38 7.36 -11.80
N ILE A 74 2.32 7.29 -10.48
CA ILE A 74 3.49 7.41 -9.60
C ILE A 74 4.51 6.31 -9.91
N CYS A 75 4.06 5.08 -10.08
CA CYS A 75 4.93 3.95 -10.42
C CYS A 75 5.64 4.15 -11.76
N ARG A 76 4.92 4.58 -12.78
CA ARG A 76 5.52 4.85 -14.10
C ARG A 76 6.60 5.92 -14.02
N LYS A 77 6.31 7.02 -13.32
CA LYS A 77 7.28 8.11 -13.15
C LYS A 77 8.52 7.65 -12.39
N ALA A 78 8.33 6.83 -11.36
CA ALA A 78 9.44 6.30 -10.57
C ALA A 78 10.33 5.37 -11.42
N GLU A 79 9.74 4.52 -12.23
CA GLU A 79 10.48 3.63 -13.12
C GLU A 79 11.30 4.42 -14.16
N GLU A 80 10.74 5.52 -14.67
CA GLU A 80 11.45 6.41 -15.58
C GLU A 80 12.64 7.10 -14.91
N ALA A 81 12.47 7.52 -13.65
CA ALA A 81 13.50 8.20 -12.88
C ALA A 81 14.60 7.27 -12.36
N ARG A 82 14.30 5.97 -12.19
CA ARG A 82 15.24 5.00 -11.62
C ARG A 82 15.38 3.78 -12.51
N PRO A 83 16.35 3.77 -13.44
CA PRO A 83 16.61 2.59 -14.28
C PRO A 83 16.83 1.35 -13.41
N GLY A 84 16.17 0.25 -13.79
CA GLY A 84 16.24 -1.00 -13.04
C GLY A 84 15.14 -1.18 -11.99
N LEU A 85 14.39 -0.13 -11.67
CA LEU A 85 13.21 -0.26 -10.82
C LEU A 85 12.06 -0.87 -11.61
N ARG A 86 11.43 -1.90 -11.06
CA ARG A 86 10.24 -2.53 -11.64
C ARG A 86 9.16 -2.57 -10.57
N THR A 87 7.99 -2.05 -10.90
CA THR A 87 6.88 -1.98 -9.95
C THR A 87 5.75 -2.92 -10.37
N PHE A 88 5.13 -3.51 -9.37
CA PHE A 88 3.96 -4.37 -9.53
C PHE A 88 2.91 -3.89 -8.54
N ILE A 89 1.69 -3.68 -9.02
CA ILE A 89 0.62 -3.12 -8.19
C ILE A 89 -0.40 -4.21 -7.91
N THR A 90 -0.69 -4.46 -6.65
CA THR A 90 -1.73 -5.42 -6.29
C THR A 90 -3.12 -4.84 -6.56
N LYS A 91 -4.11 -5.70 -6.62
CA LYS A 91 -5.50 -5.24 -6.58
C LYS A 91 -5.81 -4.68 -5.19
N PRO A 92 -6.76 -3.74 -5.06
CA PRO A 92 -7.27 -3.35 -3.76
C PRO A 92 -7.90 -4.53 -3.04
N LEU A 93 -8.19 -4.38 -1.75
CA LEU A 93 -8.85 -5.41 -0.97
C LEU A 93 -10.25 -5.73 -1.50
N GLY A 94 -11.00 -4.68 -1.84
CA GLY A 94 -12.25 -4.74 -2.57
C GLY A 94 -13.22 -5.80 -2.11
N ASP A 95 -13.63 -6.61 -3.06
CA ASP A 95 -14.60 -7.69 -2.91
C ASP A 95 -13.95 -9.06 -2.66
N HIS A 96 -12.71 -9.08 -2.20
CA HIS A 96 -12.03 -10.35 -1.90
C HIS A 96 -12.87 -11.16 -0.90
N PRO A 97 -13.08 -12.47 -1.14
CA PRO A 97 -13.93 -13.29 -0.25
C PRO A 97 -13.55 -13.22 1.22
N LEU A 98 -12.25 -13.12 1.55
CA LEU A 98 -11.82 -13.02 2.94
C LEU A 98 -12.27 -11.72 3.61
N ILE A 99 -12.44 -10.63 2.85
CA ILE A 99 -12.95 -9.37 3.39
C ILE A 99 -14.42 -9.50 3.74
N LEU A 100 -15.19 -10.18 2.87
CA LEU A 100 -16.61 -10.43 3.13
C LEU A 100 -16.81 -11.37 4.33
N ASP A 101 -15.96 -12.38 4.45
CA ASP A 101 -15.96 -13.27 5.60
C ASP A 101 -15.67 -12.53 6.89
N LEU A 102 -14.69 -11.62 6.88
CA LEU A 102 -14.37 -10.78 8.02
C LEU A 102 -15.56 -9.91 8.42
N LEU A 103 -16.22 -9.31 7.43
CA LEU A 103 -17.39 -8.48 7.69
C LEU A 103 -18.52 -9.30 8.34
N ALA A 104 -18.73 -10.52 7.87
CA ALA A 104 -19.71 -11.44 8.47
C ALA A 104 -19.35 -11.78 9.92
N GLU A 105 -18.06 -12.00 10.20
CA GLU A 105 -17.59 -12.23 11.57
C GLU A 105 -17.88 -11.03 12.47
N ARG A 106 -17.62 -9.82 12.00
CA ARG A 106 -17.90 -8.59 12.76
C ARG A 106 -19.38 -8.44 13.07
N LEU A 107 -20.24 -8.80 12.11
CA LEU A 107 -21.68 -8.82 12.33
C LEU A 107 -22.04 -9.84 13.43
N GLN A 108 -21.48 -11.04 13.34
CA GLN A 108 -21.76 -12.09 14.30
C GLN A 108 -21.34 -11.70 15.72
N GLU A 109 -20.19 -11.02 15.86
CA GLU A 109 -19.74 -10.49 17.15
C GLU A 109 -20.80 -9.56 17.77
N CYS A 110 -21.43 -8.72 16.95
CA CYS A 110 -22.48 -7.82 17.42
C CYS A 110 -23.76 -8.59 17.83
N LEU A 111 -24.09 -9.62 17.09
CA LEU A 111 -25.28 -10.45 17.44
C LEU A 111 -25.07 -11.25 18.73
N ASP A 112 -23.84 -11.63 19.00
CA ASP A 112 -23.47 -12.42 20.18
C ASP A 112 -23.18 -11.54 21.41
N ALA A 113 -22.95 -10.25 21.22
CA ALA A 113 -22.66 -9.31 22.30
C ALA A 113 -23.94 -8.86 22.98
N ASP A 114 -24.29 -9.44 24.08
CA ASP A 114 -25.57 -9.16 24.69
C ASP A 114 -25.47 -8.87 26.19
#